data_a252d9b719533ee2dbbec1f2cad8f10e
#
_entry.id   a252d9b719533ee2dbbec1f2cad8f10e
#
_cell.length_a   1.000
_cell.length_b   1.000
_cell.length_c   1.000
_cell.angle_alpha   90.00
_cell.angle_beta   90.00
_cell.angle_gamma   90.00
#
_symmetry.space_group_name_H-M   'P 1'
#
loop_
_entity.id
_entity.type
_entity.pdbx_description
1 polymer ?
#
loop_
_entity_poly.entity_id
_entity_poly.type
_entity_poly.pdbx_seq_one_letter_code
_entity_poly.pdbx_strand_id
1 'polypeptide(L)'
;MEAENFFTAGYMGTKQFTQHDVLTANATGFGAAADDYMERGIDLNEQLIHNKPATFFMRVSGNSMIGAGIHDGDIAIVDRSIKPNNGKIVIAVVNGDMLIRRLEISQNKIRLVPESKLSAIEISDFSELKIWGIVTFVIHQTCVQ
;
A
#
# COMPACT_ATOMS: atom_id res chain seq x y z
N MET A 1 -0.17 -0.38 -15.49
CA MET A 1 -0.23 0.64 -14.56
C MET A 1 0.74 0.45 -13.43
N GLU A 2 1.54 1.44 -13.26
CA GLU A 2 2.79 1.27 -12.58
C GLU A 2 2.79 1.97 -11.25
N ALA A 3 3.62 1.48 -10.34
CA ALA A 3 3.98 2.21 -9.15
C ALA A 3 5.33 2.87 -9.39
N GLU A 4 5.37 4.17 -9.21
CA GLU A 4 6.63 4.88 -9.26
C GLU A 4 7.30 4.83 -7.90
N ASN A 5 8.58 4.63 -7.90
CA ASN A 5 9.35 4.69 -6.68
C ASN A 5 9.41 6.15 -6.19
N PHE A 6 8.65 6.46 -5.17
CA PHE A 6 8.57 7.80 -4.63
C PHE A 6 9.71 8.08 -3.66
N PHE A 7 10.04 7.11 -2.83
CA PHE A 7 11.19 7.17 -1.94
C PHE A 7 12.08 5.97 -2.21
N THR A 8 13.36 6.20 -2.37
CA THR A 8 14.32 5.14 -2.61
C THR A 8 14.78 4.46 -1.33
N ALA A 9 14.60 5.13 -0.19
CA ALA A 9 14.96 4.61 1.11
C ALA A 9 13.72 4.22 1.90
N GLY A 10 13.87 3.31 2.82
CA GLY A 10 12.82 2.97 3.75
C GLY A 10 12.51 4.14 4.68
N TYR A 11 11.44 4.01 5.41
CA TYR A 11 11.07 5.03 6.38
C TYR A 11 12.15 5.18 7.44
N MET A 12 12.69 6.36 7.53
CA MET A 12 13.77 6.70 8.47
C MET A 12 13.28 7.56 9.63
N GLY A 13 11.98 7.76 9.72
CA GLY A 13 11.42 8.69 10.68
C GLY A 13 11.71 8.32 12.12
N THR A 14 12.19 9.27 12.84
CA THR A 14 12.40 9.16 14.28
C THR A 14 11.43 10.07 15.04
N LYS A 15 10.62 10.80 14.30
CA LYS A 15 9.71 11.78 14.89
C LYS A 15 8.60 11.07 15.62
N GLN A 16 8.40 11.47 16.86
CA GLN A 16 7.29 10.98 17.66
C GLN A 16 6.16 11.99 17.60
N PHE A 17 4.95 11.47 17.38
CA PHE A 17 3.78 12.32 17.45
C PHE A 17 3.33 12.44 18.89
N THR A 18 2.93 13.64 19.25
CA THR A 18 2.33 13.89 20.54
C THR A 18 0.91 13.33 20.52
N GLN A 19 0.55 12.57 21.53
CA GLN A 19 -0.73 11.86 21.56
C GLN A 19 -1.94 12.77 21.35
N HIS A 20 -1.87 13.98 21.82
CA HIS A 20 -3.00 14.91 21.73
C HIS A 20 -3.15 15.55 20.35
N ASP A 21 -2.22 15.33 19.42
CA ASP A 21 -2.28 15.94 18.08
C ASP A 21 -3.21 15.17 17.15
N VAL A 22 -3.46 13.91 17.42
CA VAL A 22 -4.27 13.07 16.58
C VAL A 22 -5.34 12.41 17.42
N LEU A 23 -6.58 12.77 17.18
CA LEU A 23 -7.71 12.25 17.93
C LEU A 23 -8.32 11.06 17.20
N THR A 24 -8.69 10.05 17.97
CA THR A 24 -9.43 8.91 17.47
C THR A 24 -10.91 9.22 17.64
N ALA A 25 -11.64 9.26 16.54
CA ALA A 25 -13.05 9.59 16.57
C ALA A 25 -13.86 8.59 15.76
N ASN A 26 -15.01 8.23 16.27
CA ASN A 26 -15.99 7.48 15.50
C ASN A 26 -16.76 8.44 14.58
N ALA A 27 -17.01 8.00 13.38
CA ALA A 27 -17.77 8.81 12.42
C ALA A 27 -19.19 9.13 12.88
N THR A 28 -19.72 8.31 13.76
CA THR A 28 -21.10 8.44 14.22
C THR A 28 -21.24 8.96 15.65
N GLY A 29 -20.14 9.08 16.37
CA GLY A 29 -20.22 9.33 17.79
C GLY A 29 -19.61 10.65 18.23
N PHE A 30 -20.13 11.75 17.71
CA PHE A 30 -19.50 13.03 18.01
C PHE A 30 -19.90 13.61 19.36
N GLY A 31 -21.04 13.27 19.86
CA GLY A 31 -21.59 13.95 21.03
C GLY A 31 -20.73 13.80 22.29
N ALA A 32 -21.30 13.20 23.30
CA ALA A 32 -20.63 13.07 24.59
C ALA A 32 -19.34 12.26 24.54
N ALA A 33 -19.17 11.46 23.51
CA ALA A 33 -17.98 10.64 23.37
C ALA A 33 -16.72 11.46 23.05
N ALA A 34 -16.87 12.72 22.66
CA ALA A 34 -15.73 13.55 22.32
C ALA A 34 -14.73 13.70 23.47
N ASP A 35 -15.21 13.73 24.69
CA ASP A 35 -14.32 13.84 25.85
C ASP A 35 -13.41 12.63 26.03
N ASP A 36 -13.90 11.46 25.67
CA ASP A 36 -13.13 10.23 25.80
C ASP A 36 -12.01 10.15 24.78
N TYR A 37 -12.15 10.86 23.67
CA TYR A 37 -11.16 10.83 22.62
C TYR A 37 -9.97 11.74 22.86
N MET A 38 -10.09 12.61 23.83
CA MET A 38 -9.01 13.56 24.13
C MET A 38 -7.80 12.90 24.76
N GLU A 39 -7.94 11.68 25.21
CA GLU A 39 -6.89 11.02 25.97
C GLU A 39 -5.84 10.35 25.12
N ARG A 40 -6.17 9.96 23.89
CA ARG A 40 -5.27 9.16 23.07
C ARG A 40 -5.30 9.61 21.63
N GLY A 41 -4.12 9.84 21.10
CA GLY A 41 -3.92 10.02 19.68
C GLY A 41 -3.48 8.74 19.01
N ILE A 42 -3.40 8.77 17.71
CA ILE A 42 -2.89 7.67 16.90
C ILE A 42 -1.54 8.07 16.35
N ASP A 43 -0.55 7.23 16.55
CA ASP A 43 0.71 7.36 15.84
C ASP A 43 0.61 6.53 14.57
N LEU A 44 0.45 7.21 13.43
CA LEU A 44 0.31 6.53 12.15
C LEU A 44 1.55 5.72 11.79
N ASN A 45 2.71 6.12 12.23
CA ASN A 45 3.93 5.37 11.99
C ASN A 45 3.86 3.99 12.65
N GLU A 46 3.36 3.92 13.87
CA GLU A 46 3.18 2.65 14.56
C GLU A 46 2.10 1.80 13.89
N GLN A 47 1.02 2.44 13.42
CA GLN A 47 -0.09 1.73 12.82
C GLN A 47 0.24 1.15 11.45
N LEU A 48 1.00 1.88 10.65
CA LEU A 48 1.17 1.56 9.25
C LEU A 48 2.52 0.95 8.90
N ILE A 49 3.53 1.13 9.75
CA ILE A 49 4.88 0.68 9.48
C ILE A 49 5.28 -0.34 10.53
N HIS A 50 5.21 -1.61 10.15
CA HIS A 50 5.52 -2.72 11.05
C HIS A 50 6.98 -3.11 11.03
N ASN A 51 7.66 -2.89 9.92
CA ASN A 51 9.06 -3.21 9.75
C ASN A 51 9.78 -2.06 9.07
N LYS A 52 10.35 -1.15 9.86
CA LYS A 52 10.97 0.06 9.34
C LYS A 52 12.04 -0.19 8.28
N PRO A 53 12.99 -1.11 8.49
CA PRO A 53 14.04 -1.32 7.49
C PRO A 53 13.54 -1.84 6.16
N ALA A 54 12.36 -2.45 6.13
CA ALA A 54 11.82 -3.06 4.92
C ALA A 54 10.64 -2.30 4.32
N THR A 55 10.27 -1.16 4.88
CA THR A 55 9.10 -0.39 4.47
C THR A 55 9.49 0.75 3.55
N PHE A 56 8.79 0.86 2.43
CA PHE A 56 9.03 1.87 1.42
C PHE A 56 7.71 2.52 1.03
N PHE A 57 7.81 3.74 0.53
CA PHE A 57 6.65 4.49 0.04
C PHE A 57 6.80 4.66 -1.47
N MET A 58 5.73 4.38 -2.19
CA MET A 58 5.69 4.51 -3.63
C MET A 58 4.45 5.26 -4.06
N ARG A 59 4.59 6.10 -5.08
CA ARG A 59 3.45 6.77 -5.67
C ARG A 59 2.86 5.89 -6.76
N VAL A 60 1.55 5.72 -6.70
CA VAL A 60 0.82 4.95 -7.70
C VAL A 60 0.54 5.82 -8.91
N SER A 61 0.83 5.31 -10.08
CA SER A 61 0.55 5.98 -11.34
C SER A 61 -0.55 5.22 -12.08
N GLY A 62 -1.63 5.92 -12.39
CA GLY A 62 -2.77 5.38 -13.12
C GLY A 62 -3.76 4.61 -12.25
N ASN A 63 -4.73 3.97 -12.89
CA ASN A 63 -5.90 3.41 -12.24
C ASN A 63 -6.08 1.90 -12.43
N SER A 64 -4.99 1.16 -12.56
CA SER A 64 -5.06 -0.29 -12.78
C SER A 64 -5.69 -1.04 -11.61
N MET A 65 -5.67 -0.45 -10.42
CA MET A 65 -6.20 -1.09 -9.21
C MET A 65 -7.34 -0.28 -8.61
N ILE A 66 -8.07 0.44 -9.45
CA ILE A 66 -9.16 1.31 -8.99
C ILE A 66 -10.27 0.53 -8.26
N GLY A 67 -10.54 -0.70 -8.71
CA GLY A 67 -11.54 -1.56 -8.08
C GLY A 67 -11.13 -2.05 -6.70
N ALA A 68 -9.85 -1.98 -6.37
CA ALA A 68 -9.35 -2.30 -5.04
C ALA A 68 -9.21 -1.05 -4.16
N GLY A 69 -9.68 0.10 -4.64
CA GLY A 69 -9.60 1.34 -3.87
C GLY A 69 -8.25 2.05 -3.98
N ILE A 70 -7.46 1.71 -4.97
CA ILE A 70 -6.15 2.33 -5.19
C ILE A 70 -6.25 3.23 -6.41
N HIS A 71 -5.99 4.51 -6.21
CA HIS A 71 -6.19 5.55 -7.22
C HIS A 71 -4.86 6.12 -7.69
N ASP A 72 -4.89 6.69 -8.88
CA ASP A 72 -3.75 7.45 -9.39
C ASP A 72 -3.35 8.53 -8.38
N GLY A 73 -2.07 8.61 -8.10
CA GLY A 73 -1.53 9.60 -7.15
C GLY A 73 -1.50 9.14 -5.70
N ASP A 74 -2.09 7.99 -5.38
CA ASP A 74 -2.04 7.45 -4.04
C ASP A 74 -0.60 7.11 -3.65
N ILE A 75 -0.37 7.07 -2.35
CA ILE A 75 0.89 6.60 -1.80
C ILE A 75 0.69 5.18 -1.30
N ALA A 76 1.40 4.25 -1.89
CA ALA A 76 1.41 2.86 -1.44
C ALA A 76 2.50 2.65 -0.41
N ILE A 77 2.15 2.03 0.69
CA ILE A 77 3.11 1.60 1.71
C ILE A 77 3.45 0.15 1.40
N VAL A 78 4.71 -0.12 1.16
CA VAL A 78 5.19 -1.40 0.65
C VAL A 78 6.16 -2.01 1.64
N ASP A 79 5.87 -3.21 2.07
CA ASP A 79 6.72 -3.96 2.99
C ASP A 79 7.40 -5.10 2.25
N ARG A 80 8.72 -5.07 2.21
CA ARG A 80 9.52 -6.06 1.52
C ARG A 80 9.84 -7.28 2.38
N SER A 81 9.51 -7.24 3.65
CA SER A 81 9.75 -8.37 4.55
C SER A 81 8.64 -9.42 4.51
N ILE A 82 7.47 -9.06 3.98
CA ILE A 82 6.33 -9.96 3.92
C ILE A 82 6.49 -10.91 2.74
N LYS A 83 6.28 -12.19 3.00
CA LYS A 83 6.36 -13.20 1.96
C LYS A 83 5.16 -13.10 1.02
N PRO A 84 5.39 -13.05 -0.30
CA PRO A 84 4.30 -13.03 -1.25
C PRO A 84 3.46 -14.32 -1.18
N ASN A 85 2.16 -14.16 -1.25
CA ASN A 85 1.28 -15.31 -1.42
C ASN A 85 0.01 -14.89 -2.16
N ASN A 86 -0.80 -15.87 -2.47
CA ASN A 86 -2.00 -15.67 -3.27
C ASN A 86 -2.94 -14.64 -2.65
N GLY A 87 -3.45 -13.74 -3.48
CA GLY A 87 -4.44 -12.75 -3.08
C GLY A 87 -3.88 -11.42 -2.61
N LYS A 88 -2.58 -11.32 -2.37
CA LYS A 88 -1.97 -10.07 -1.91
C LYS A 88 -1.76 -9.11 -3.08
N ILE A 89 -1.86 -7.81 -2.77
CA ILE A 89 -1.50 -6.76 -3.73
C ILE A 89 -0.01 -6.55 -3.61
N VAL A 90 0.68 -6.65 -4.73
CA VAL A 90 2.13 -6.64 -4.78
C VAL A 90 2.64 -5.55 -5.71
N ILE A 91 3.87 -5.15 -5.48
CA ILE A 91 4.67 -4.44 -6.47
C ILE A 91 5.50 -5.50 -7.17
N ALA A 92 5.26 -5.66 -8.46
CA ALA A 92 5.94 -6.66 -9.27
C ALA A 92 6.80 -5.98 -10.33
N VAL A 93 7.96 -6.55 -10.60
CA VAL A 93 8.81 -6.13 -11.70
C VAL A 93 8.72 -7.21 -12.77
N VAL A 94 8.23 -6.82 -13.95
CA VAL A 94 8.04 -7.71 -15.08
C VAL A 94 8.76 -7.08 -16.27
N ASN A 95 9.77 -7.75 -16.79
CA ASN A 95 10.57 -7.25 -17.91
C ASN A 95 11.09 -5.83 -17.68
N GLY A 96 11.48 -5.53 -16.44
CA GLY A 96 11.99 -4.22 -16.08
C GLY A 96 10.95 -3.18 -15.72
N ASP A 97 9.68 -3.45 -15.96
CA ASP A 97 8.59 -2.54 -15.60
C ASP A 97 8.04 -2.85 -14.22
N MET A 98 7.82 -1.81 -13.44
CA MET A 98 7.30 -1.93 -12.09
C MET A 98 5.79 -1.72 -12.10
N LEU A 99 5.05 -2.73 -11.68
CA LEU A 99 3.59 -2.77 -11.74
C LEU A 99 3.00 -3.00 -10.36
N ILE A 100 1.80 -2.46 -10.14
CA ILE A 100 1.00 -2.78 -8.95
C ILE A 100 -0.18 -3.65 -9.39
N ARG A 101 -0.28 -4.85 -8.83
CA ARG A 101 -1.28 -5.85 -9.22
C ARG A 101 -1.62 -6.75 -8.05
N ARG A 102 -2.74 -7.44 -8.16
CA ARG A 102 -3.04 -8.53 -7.24
C ARG A 102 -2.34 -9.80 -7.73
N LEU A 103 -1.64 -10.45 -6.83
CA LEU A 103 -0.95 -11.70 -7.14
C LEU A 103 -1.95 -12.85 -7.03
N GLU A 104 -2.02 -13.63 -8.08
CA GLU A 104 -2.86 -14.81 -8.14
C GLU A 104 -1.99 -16.02 -8.48
N ILE A 105 -1.99 -16.99 -7.58
CA ILE A 105 -1.20 -18.20 -7.75
C ILE A 105 -2.16 -19.40 -7.72
N SER A 106 -2.18 -20.17 -8.78
CA SER A 106 -2.99 -21.38 -8.84
C SER A 106 -2.32 -22.41 -9.75
N GLN A 107 -2.28 -23.67 -9.31
CA GLN A 107 -1.82 -24.80 -10.12
C GLN A 107 -0.51 -24.51 -10.88
N ASN A 108 0.48 -24.00 -10.18
CA ASN A 108 1.79 -23.65 -10.74
C ASN A 108 1.76 -22.50 -11.75
N LYS A 109 0.65 -21.77 -11.82
CA LYS A 109 0.54 -20.58 -12.66
C LYS A 109 0.51 -19.34 -11.80
N ILE A 110 1.18 -18.31 -12.27
CA ILE A 110 1.18 -17.00 -11.63
C ILE A 110 0.54 -16.00 -12.57
N ARG A 111 -0.42 -15.25 -12.06
CA ARG A 111 -1.06 -14.18 -12.79
C ARG A 111 -0.96 -12.90 -11.98
N LEU A 112 -0.76 -11.81 -12.66
CA LEU A 112 -0.80 -10.47 -12.09
C LEU A 112 -2.11 -9.84 -12.55
N VAL A 113 -3.04 -9.67 -11.64
CA VAL A 113 -4.42 -9.33 -11.96
C VAL A 113 -4.70 -7.88 -11.57
N PRO A 114 -5.07 -7.03 -12.54
CA PRO A 114 -5.53 -5.68 -12.23
C PRO A 114 -6.96 -5.72 -11.72
N GLU A 115 -7.34 -4.70 -10.99
CA GLU A 115 -8.72 -4.49 -10.53
C GLU A 115 -9.33 -3.36 -11.37
N SER A 116 -9.34 -3.57 -12.69
CA SER A 116 -9.82 -2.60 -13.67
C SER A 116 -10.21 -3.33 -14.95
N LYS A 117 -10.41 -2.57 -16.02
CA LYS A 117 -10.72 -3.14 -17.33
C LYS A 117 -9.51 -3.73 -18.05
N LEU A 118 -8.33 -3.57 -17.49
CA LEU A 118 -7.12 -4.12 -18.10
C LEU A 118 -7.10 -5.64 -17.98
N SER A 119 -6.35 -6.26 -18.87
CA SER A 119 -6.20 -7.72 -18.85
C SER A 119 -5.14 -8.15 -17.85
N ALA A 120 -5.35 -9.32 -17.27
CA ALA A 120 -4.36 -9.94 -16.40
C ALA A 120 -3.12 -10.34 -17.19
N ILE A 121 -1.97 -10.29 -16.54
CA ILE A 121 -0.70 -10.73 -17.10
C ILE A 121 -0.41 -12.12 -16.56
N GLU A 122 -0.35 -13.09 -17.46
CA GLU A 122 0.02 -14.45 -17.09
C GLU A 122 1.53 -14.61 -17.22
N ILE A 123 2.16 -15.10 -16.18
CA ILE A 123 3.61 -15.28 -16.17
C ILE A 123 3.92 -16.72 -16.54
N SER A 124 4.49 -16.90 -17.72
CA SER A 124 4.90 -18.21 -18.21
C SER A 124 6.36 -18.53 -17.89
N ASP A 125 7.16 -17.52 -17.74
CA ASP A 125 8.58 -17.66 -17.39
C ASP A 125 8.86 -16.89 -16.10
N PHE A 126 9.09 -17.62 -15.04
CA PHE A 126 9.30 -17.03 -13.71
C PHE A 126 10.58 -16.19 -13.62
N SER A 127 11.50 -16.37 -14.54
CA SER A 127 12.73 -15.56 -14.55
C SER A 127 12.45 -14.10 -14.87
N GLU A 128 11.31 -13.81 -15.51
CA GLU A 128 10.92 -12.45 -15.89
C GLU A 128 10.18 -11.73 -14.78
N LEU A 129 9.78 -12.43 -13.73
CA LEU A 129 9.00 -11.87 -12.63
C LEU A 129 9.82 -11.74 -11.38
N LYS A 130 9.75 -10.57 -10.77
CA LYS A 130 10.26 -10.37 -9.41
C LYS A 130 9.18 -9.68 -8.61
N ILE A 131 8.84 -10.25 -7.45
CA ILE A 131 7.97 -9.56 -6.50
C ILE A 131 8.86 -8.66 -5.64
N TRP A 132 8.68 -7.36 -5.82
CA TRP A 132 9.51 -6.39 -5.13
C TRP A 132 9.06 -6.17 -3.69
N GLY A 133 7.77 -6.19 -3.44
CA GLY A 133 7.23 -6.03 -2.10
C GLY A 133 5.72 -6.18 -2.08
N ILE A 134 5.17 -6.15 -0.88
CA ILE A 134 3.73 -6.31 -0.64
C ILE A 134 3.15 -4.95 -0.27
N VAL A 135 2.06 -4.57 -0.91
CA VAL A 135 1.34 -3.34 -0.55
C VAL A 135 0.48 -3.64 0.67
N THR A 136 0.79 -2.97 1.77
CA THR A 136 0.07 -3.18 3.03
C THR A 136 -1.02 -2.14 3.24
N PHE A 137 -0.78 -0.91 2.82
CA PHE A 137 -1.72 0.20 2.94
C PHE A 137 -1.56 1.14 1.77
N VAL A 138 -2.61 1.90 1.49
CA VAL A 138 -2.50 3.05 0.59
C VAL A 138 -3.06 4.28 1.30
N ILE A 139 -2.48 5.43 0.96
CA ILE A 139 -2.93 6.72 1.46
C ILE A 139 -3.50 7.47 0.27
N HIS A 140 -4.77 7.82 0.35
CA HIS A 140 -5.48 8.53 -0.69
C HIS A 140 -5.82 9.93 -0.21
N GLN A 141 -5.33 10.92 -0.93
CA GLN A 141 -5.63 12.32 -0.62
C GLN A 141 -6.94 12.71 -1.31
N THR A 142 -7.92 13.13 -0.53
CA THR A 142 -9.24 13.48 -1.07
C THR A 142 -9.37 14.95 -1.43
N CYS A 143 -8.54 15.79 -0.82
CA CYS A 143 -8.57 17.24 -1.06
C CYS A 143 -7.25 17.65 -1.71
N VAL A 144 -7.28 17.94 -2.99
CA VAL A 144 -6.10 18.38 -3.73
C VAL A 144 -5.97 19.90 -3.59
N GLN A 145 -4.82 20.34 -3.15
CA GLN A 145 -4.54 21.77 -2.97
C GLN A 145 -3.68 22.31 -4.11
#